data_208944665ee5120cc22dbb9706afa1a5
#
_entry.id   208944665ee5120cc22dbb9706afa1a5
#
_cell.length_a   1.000
_cell.length_b   1.000
_cell.length_c   1.000
_cell.angle_alpha   90.00
_cell.angle_beta   90.00
_cell.angle_gamma   90.00
#
_symmetry.space_group_name_H-M   'P 1'
#
loop_
_entity.id
_entity.type
_entity.pdbx_description
1 polymer ?
#
loop_
_entity_poly.entity_id
_entity_poly.type
_entity_poly.pdbx_seq_one_letter_code
_entity_poly.pdbx_strand_id
1 'polypeptide(L)'
;MFKAQGFNVQYGSDICADRLNSIGDYILITHIEPWQFLKGKVKNQPLEVIEAKDLSKKYLDNLANRVPAVHIVGLGGGSAMDTAKWVHWRRQLPLTQIPSIPSVDACFTRMSALREEGGVKYEGDAVPELVIVDYELFRSAPAPMITSGIGDILSCHTAWFDWKYAHEQGRDEFGWKPSDPEISKTYLKELADCAPGIKAQTDDGLKRLMELHRDVGWRCHE
;
A
#
# COMPACT_ATOMS: atom_id res chain seq x y z
N MET A 1 -4.48 6.32 21.79
CA MET A 1 -3.63 6.04 20.66
C MET A 1 -3.90 4.60 20.24
N PHE A 2 -4.68 4.39 19.19
CA PHE A 2 -5.00 3.06 18.69
C PHE A 2 -3.81 2.58 17.87
N LYS A 3 -3.14 1.53 18.30
CA LYS A 3 -2.09 0.89 17.50
C LYS A 3 -2.77 0.03 16.43
N ALA A 4 -2.55 0.34 15.16
CA ALA A 4 -2.82 -0.58 14.08
C ALA A 4 -1.99 -1.86 14.36
N GLN A 5 -2.66 -2.91 14.82
CA GLN A 5 -2.01 -4.18 15.11
C GLN A 5 -1.92 -4.96 13.81
N GLY A 6 -0.73 -5.35 13.41
CA GLY A 6 -0.53 -6.42 12.45
C GLY A 6 0.52 -6.20 11.36
N PHE A 7 0.99 -4.98 11.10
CA PHE A 7 2.03 -4.78 10.07
C PHE A 7 3.41 -4.60 10.70
N ASN A 8 4.34 -5.47 10.32
CA ASN A 8 5.75 -5.27 10.60
C ASN A 8 6.31 -4.28 9.56
N VAL A 9 6.70 -3.07 9.99
CA VAL A 9 7.14 -2.00 9.11
C VAL A 9 8.55 -1.57 9.46
N GLN A 10 9.42 -1.53 8.46
CA GLN A 10 10.75 -0.96 8.58
C GLN A 10 10.82 0.36 7.81
N TYR A 11 11.33 1.38 8.47
CA TYR A 11 11.52 2.72 7.93
C TYR A 11 13.01 3.03 7.85
N GLY A 12 13.46 3.67 6.77
CA GLY A 12 14.82 4.12 6.63
C GLY A 12 15.14 4.71 5.27
N SER A 13 16.38 5.13 5.10
CA SER A 13 16.91 5.61 3.82
C SER A 13 17.85 4.57 3.23
N ASP A 14 17.66 4.25 1.95
CA ASP A 14 18.50 3.32 1.15
C ASP A 14 18.58 1.88 1.73
N ILE A 15 17.47 1.41 2.34
CA ILE A 15 17.41 0.11 3.02
C ILE A 15 16.89 -1.03 2.15
N CYS A 16 16.24 -0.71 1.01
CA CYS A 16 15.58 -1.70 0.16
C CYS A 16 16.58 -2.74 -0.40
N ALA A 17 17.73 -2.29 -0.87
CA ALA A 17 18.71 -3.19 -1.50
C ALA A 17 19.23 -4.23 -0.52
N ASP A 18 19.57 -3.84 0.71
CA ASP A 18 20.06 -4.76 1.74
C ASP A 18 19.00 -5.80 2.12
N ARG A 19 17.72 -5.37 2.16
CA ARG A 19 16.63 -6.29 2.46
C ARG A 19 16.39 -7.28 1.33
N LEU A 20 16.39 -6.84 0.07
CA LEU A 20 16.27 -7.72 -1.09
C LEU A 20 17.47 -8.70 -1.17
N ASN A 21 18.66 -8.25 -0.78
CA ASN A 21 19.85 -9.12 -0.72
C ASN A 21 19.76 -10.20 0.37
N SER A 22 18.92 -10.01 1.39
CA SER A 22 18.73 -10.97 2.49
C SER A 22 17.57 -11.96 2.27
N ILE A 23 16.71 -11.72 1.29
CA ILE A 23 15.66 -12.65 0.88
C ILE A 23 16.31 -13.76 0.02
N GLY A 24 15.85 -15.01 0.14
CA GLY A 24 16.26 -16.08 -0.75
C GLY A 24 15.75 -15.88 -2.18
N ASP A 25 15.40 -16.96 -2.87
CA ASP A 25 14.76 -16.86 -4.18
C ASP A 25 13.42 -16.13 -4.09
N TYR A 26 13.18 -15.17 -4.98
CA TYR A 26 11.94 -14.40 -4.99
C TYR A 26 11.48 -14.01 -6.39
N ILE A 27 10.19 -13.77 -6.51
CA ILE A 27 9.55 -13.13 -7.68
C ILE A 27 9.31 -11.66 -7.33
N LEU A 28 9.69 -10.77 -8.23
CA LEU A 28 9.45 -9.33 -8.09
C LEU A 28 8.25 -8.90 -8.94
N ILE A 29 7.19 -8.41 -8.29
CA ILE A 29 6.03 -7.81 -8.94
C ILE A 29 6.17 -6.29 -8.81
N THR A 30 6.31 -5.58 -9.95
CA THR A 30 6.74 -4.18 -9.91
C THR A 30 6.25 -3.37 -11.11
N HIS A 31 6.54 -2.08 -11.09
CA HIS A 31 6.59 -1.21 -12.27
C HIS A 31 8.03 -1.01 -12.71
N ILE A 32 8.22 -0.53 -13.93
CA ILE A 32 9.55 -0.41 -14.53
C ILE A 32 10.44 0.56 -13.74
N GLU A 33 9.91 1.73 -13.41
CA GLU A 33 10.69 2.84 -12.84
C GLU A 33 11.27 2.52 -11.45
N PRO A 34 10.51 2.03 -10.44
CA PRO A 34 11.08 1.73 -9.13
C PRO A 34 12.11 0.59 -9.20
N TRP A 35 11.92 -0.39 -10.08
CA TRP A 35 12.93 -1.42 -10.28
C TRP A 35 14.20 -0.89 -10.94
N GLN A 36 14.09 0.00 -11.93
CA GLN A 36 15.27 0.63 -12.53
C GLN A 36 16.10 1.41 -11.52
N PHE A 37 15.47 2.05 -10.54
CA PHE A 37 16.17 2.74 -9.44
C PHE A 37 16.96 1.78 -8.55
N LEU A 38 16.40 0.60 -8.27
CA LEU A 38 16.98 -0.36 -7.29
C LEU A 38 17.89 -1.42 -7.93
N LYS A 39 17.63 -1.87 -9.16
CA LYS A 39 18.29 -3.07 -9.73
C LYS A 39 19.81 -3.06 -9.71
N GLY A 40 20.42 -1.89 -9.84
CA GLY A 40 21.89 -1.75 -9.81
C GLY A 40 22.49 -1.84 -8.40
N LYS A 41 21.67 -1.70 -7.36
CA LYS A 41 22.07 -1.80 -5.95
C LYS A 41 21.83 -3.21 -5.39
N VAL A 42 20.93 -3.99 -6.02
CA VAL A 42 20.54 -5.32 -5.58
C VAL A 42 21.47 -6.37 -6.16
N LYS A 43 22.12 -7.15 -5.30
CA LYS A 43 23.01 -8.26 -5.71
C LYS A 43 22.21 -9.55 -5.95
N ASN A 44 21.24 -9.83 -5.07
CA ASN A 44 20.35 -10.97 -5.18
C ASN A 44 19.21 -10.65 -6.17
N GLN A 45 19.42 -10.95 -7.45
CA GLN A 45 18.44 -10.65 -8.48
C GLN A 45 17.20 -11.55 -8.37
N PRO A 46 15.97 -11.04 -8.67
CA PRO A 46 14.78 -11.87 -8.68
C PRO A 46 14.85 -12.95 -9.75
N LEU A 47 14.20 -14.10 -9.51
CA LEU A 47 14.06 -15.17 -10.51
C LEU A 47 13.26 -14.69 -11.74
N GLU A 48 12.25 -13.84 -11.49
CA GLU A 48 11.45 -13.21 -12.53
C GLU A 48 11.01 -11.82 -12.07
N VAL A 49 10.96 -10.87 -13.00
CA VAL A 49 10.37 -9.55 -12.81
C VAL A 49 9.05 -9.50 -13.57
N ILE A 50 7.96 -9.29 -12.86
CA ILE A 50 6.60 -9.27 -13.40
C ILE A 50 6.05 -7.84 -13.31
N GLU A 51 5.62 -7.30 -14.44
CA GLU A 51 4.99 -5.99 -14.49
C GLU A 51 3.53 -6.04 -14.00
N ALA A 52 3.20 -5.18 -13.03
CA ALA A 52 1.86 -5.07 -12.46
C ALA A 52 0.97 -4.15 -13.34
N LYS A 53 0.42 -4.70 -14.42
CA LYS A 53 -0.30 -3.93 -15.46
C LYS A 53 -1.78 -4.24 -15.60
N ASP A 54 -2.26 -5.34 -15.01
CA ASP A 54 -3.66 -5.77 -15.09
C ASP A 54 -4.12 -6.25 -13.71
N LEU A 55 -5.23 -5.69 -13.24
CA LEU A 55 -5.85 -6.03 -11.96
C LEU A 55 -7.18 -6.79 -12.14
N SER A 56 -7.45 -7.32 -13.34
CA SER A 56 -8.60 -8.21 -13.51
C SER A 56 -8.37 -9.53 -12.77
N LYS A 57 -9.43 -10.07 -12.17
CA LYS A 57 -9.38 -11.33 -11.42
C LYS A 57 -8.80 -12.47 -12.26
N LYS A 58 -9.24 -12.55 -13.52
CA LYS A 58 -8.75 -13.57 -14.45
C LYS A 58 -7.24 -13.51 -14.66
N TYR A 59 -6.69 -12.31 -14.86
CA TYR A 59 -5.24 -12.14 -15.02
C TYR A 59 -4.50 -12.51 -13.74
N LEU A 60 -4.96 -12.03 -12.61
CA LEU A 60 -4.33 -12.27 -11.31
C LEU A 60 -4.37 -13.75 -10.89
N ASP A 61 -5.48 -14.47 -11.16
CA ASP A 61 -5.58 -15.91 -10.91
C ASP A 61 -4.61 -16.70 -11.80
N ASN A 62 -4.51 -16.35 -13.08
CA ASN A 62 -3.54 -16.97 -14.00
C ASN A 62 -2.10 -16.71 -13.54
N LEU A 63 -1.81 -15.48 -13.11
CA LEU A 63 -0.49 -15.14 -12.56
C LEU A 63 -0.18 -15.96 -11.31
N ALA A 64 -1.09 -16.03 -10.35
CA ALA A 64 -0.91 -16.82 -9.14
C ALA A 64 -0.63 -18.29 -9.43
N ASN A 65 -1.29 -18.87 -10.43
CA ASN A 65 -1.11 -20.28 -10.80
C ASN A 65 0.25 -20.57 -11.45
N ARG A 66 0.90 -19.60 -12.12
CA ARG A 66 2.15 -19.81 -12.85
C ARG A 66 3.41 -19.50 -12.04
N VAL A 67 3.33 -18.67 -11.01
CA VAL A 67 4.53 -18.31 -10.21
C VAL A 67 5.03 -19.50 -9.40
N PRO A 68 6.35 -19.70 -9.28
CA PRO A 68 6.92 -20.75 -8.43
C PRO A 68 6.64 -20.49 -6.94
N ALA A 69 6.82 -21.52 -6.11
CA ALA A 69 6.60 -21.45 -4.66
C ALA A 69 7.81 -20.81 -3.95
N VAL A 70 8.04 -19.53 -4.18
CA VAL A 70 9.11 -18.72 -3.58
C VAL A 70 8.55 -17.45 -2.97
N HIS A 71 9.39 -16.65 -2.33
CA HIS A 71 8.99 -15.37 -1.72
C HIS A 71 8.43 -14.40 -2.78
N ILE A 72 7.37 -13.70 -2.47
CA ILE A 72 6.78 -12.66 -3.32
C ILE A 72 7.18 -11.28 -2.80
N VAL A 73 7.72 -10.47 -3.68
CA VAL A 73 8.04 -9.07 -3.39
C VAL A 73 7.19 -8.17 -4.27
N GLY A 74 6.36 -7.34 -3.66
CA GLY A 74 5.65 -6.25 -4.35
C GLY A 74 6.46 -4.96 -4.21
N LEU A 75 6.89 -4.36 -5.32
CA LEU A 75 7.65 -3.11 -5.36
C LEU A 75 6.94 -2.11 -6.26
N GLY A 76 6.39 -1.04 -5.73
CA GLY A 76 5.71 -0.06 -6.61
C GLY A 76 4.59 0.71 -5.94
N GLY A 77 3.64 1.17 -6.73
CA GLY A 77 2.39 1.79 -6.28
C GLY A 77 1.30 0.75 -5.97
N GLY A 78 0.07 1.22 -5.78
CA GLY A 78 -1.07 0.38 -5.37
C GLY A 78 -1.26 -0.88 -6.21
N SER A 79 -1.17 -0.81 -7.54
CA SER A 79 -1.35 -1.99 -8.40
C SER A 79 -0.28 -3.07 -8.20
N ALA A 80 0.98 -2.70 -7.93
CA ALA A 80 2.02 -3.68 -7.60
C ALA A 80 1.76 -4.32 -6.23
N MET A 81 1.31 -3.51 -5.24
CA MET A 81 0.91 -4.01 -3.92
C MET A 81 -0.25 -4.98 -4.02
N ASP A 82 -1.31 -4.63 -4.76
CA ASP A 82 -2.51 -5.46 -4.92
C ASP A 82 -2.22 -6.77 -5.67
N THR A 83 -1.42 -6.71 -6.73
CA THR A 83 -1.00 -7.91 -7.47
C THR A 83 -0.20 -8.85 -6.57
N ALA A 84 0.76 -8.33 -5.79
CA ALA A 84 1.58 -9.14 -4.89
C ALA A 84 0.74 -9.77 -3.75
N LYS A 85 -0.20 -8.99 -3.17
CA LYS A 85 -1.18 -9.48 -2.18
C LYS A 85 -2.02 -10.62 -2.73
N TRP A 86 -2.52 -10.48 -3.98
CA TRP A 86 -3.32 -11.52 -4.61
C TRP A 86 -2.56 -12.83 -4.73
N VAL A 87 -1.32 -12.79 -5.24
CA VAL A 87 -0.47 -13.99 -5.37
C VAL A 87 -0.19 -14.61 -4.01
N HIS A 88 0.18 -13.81 -3.01
CA HIS A 88 0.37 -14.26 -1.63
C HIS A 88 -0.87 -14.97 -1.08
N TRP A 89 -2.04 -14.33 -1.18
CA TRP A 89 -3.29 -14.87 -0.66
C TRP A 89 -3.68 -16.18 -1.35
N ARG A 90 -3.60 -16.24 -2.69
CA ARG A 90 -3.97 -17.43 -3.47
C ARG A 90 -3.03 -18.60 -3.27
N ARG A 91 -1.78 -18.35 -2.96
CA ARG A 91 -0.72 -19.36 -2.90
C ARG A 91 -0.14 -19.57 -1.50
N GLN A 92 -0.52 -18.76 -0.52
CA GLN A 92 0.03 -18.78 0.84
C GLN A 92 1.57 -18.72 0.85
N LEU A 93 2.14 -17.86 -0.01
CA LEU A 93 3.58 -17.65 -0.12
C LEU A 93 4.02 -16.45 0.74
N PRO A 94 5.26 -16.42 1.26
CA PRO A 94 5.77 -15.26 1.98
C PRO A 94 5.66 -13.97 1.16
N LEU A 95 5.34 -12.84 1.78
CA LEU A 95 5.15 -11.55 1.12
C LEU A 95 5.94 -10.44 1.80
N THR A 96 6.74 -9.72 1.02
CA THR A 96 7.30 -8.41 1.38
C THR A 96 6.72 -7.34 0.46
N GLN A 97 6.32 -6.21 1.03
CA GLN A 97 5.84 -5.06 0.26
C GLN A 97 6.77 -3.86 0.41
N ILE A 98 7.08 -3.24 -0.71
CA ILE A 98 7.97 -2.08 -0.82
C ILE A 98 7.23 -0.99 -1.62
N PRO A 99 6.43 -0.14 -0.97
CA PRO A 99 5.82 0.97 -1.67
C PRO A 99 6.91 1.89 -2.24
N SER A 100 6.78 2.27 -3.51
CA SER A 100 7.70 3.21 -4.17
C SER A 100 7.24 4.66 -4.12
N ILE A 101 5.98 4.86 -3.74
CA ILE A 101 5.35 6.18 -3.57
C ILE A 101 4.37 6.10 -2.39
N PRO A 102 4.27 7.14 -1.58
CA PRO A 102 3.33 7.19 -0.45
C PRO A 102 1.96 7.73 -0.90
N SER A 103 1.39 7.18 -1.98
CA SER A 103 0.20 7.74 -2.62
C SER A 103 -1.12 7.20 -2.09
N VAL A 104 -1.11 5.98 -1.57
CA VAL A 104 -2.28 5.27 -1.05
C VAL A 104 -1.86 4.26 0.03
N ASP A 105 -2.82 3.80 0.80
CA ASP A 105 -2.63 2.84 1.90
C ASP A 105 -2.49 1.37 1.47
N ALA A 106 -2.41 1.06 0.18
CA ALA A 106 -2.49 -0.30 -0.38
C ALA A 106 -1.55 -1.34 0.27
N CYS A 107 -0.37 -0.92 0.78
CA CYS A 107 0.54 -1.83 1.50
C CYS A 107 0.10 -2.12 2.95
N PHE A 108 -0.92 -1.42 3.46
CA PHE A 108 -1.48 -1.56 4.80
C PHE A 108 -2.91 -2.10 4.81
N THR A 109 -3.45 -2.45 3.65
CA THR A 109 -4.77 -3.06 3.52
C THR A 109 -4.65 -4.56 3.26
N ARG A 110 -5.60 -5.34 3.77
CA ARG A 110 -5.60 -6.82 3.61
C ARG A 110 -6.11 -7.25 2.25
N MET A 111 -7.06 -6.52 1.68
CA MET A 111 -7.70 -6.86 0.41
C MET A 111 -6.94 -6.29 -0.78
N SER A 112 -7.05 -6.93 -1.92
CA SER A 112 -6.60 -6.42 -3.22
C SER A 112 -7.74 -5.73 -3.94
N ALA A 113 -7.46 -4.56 -4.54
CA ALA A 113 -8.43 -3.79 -5.31
C ALA A 113 -8.43 -4.27 -6.77
N LEU A 114 -9.37 -5.14 -7.12
CA LEU A 114 -9.56 -5.66 -8.48
C LEU A 114 -10.22 -4.62 -9.38
N ARG A 115 -9.92 -4.70 -10.67
CA ARG A 115 -10.59 -3.92 -11.72
C ARG A 115 -11.47 -4.86 -12.55
N GLU A 116 -12.78 -4.77 -12.35
CA GLU A 116 -13.79 -5.60 -13.03
C GLU A 116 -14.76 -4.71 -13.80
N GLU A 117 -15.56 -5.32 -14.68
CA GLU A 117 -16.67 -4.60 -15.32
C GLU A 117 -17.60 -4.03 -14.25
N GLY A 118 -17.80 -2.71 -14.28
CA GLY A 118 -18.65 -2.00 -13.32
C GLY A 118 -17.93 -1.37 -12.13
N GLY A 119 -16.59 -1.51 -12.00
CA GLY A 119 -15.85 -0.77 -11.00
C GLY A 119 -14.74 -1.54 -10.27
N VAL A 120 -14.49 -1.13 -9.05
CA VAL A 120 -13.50 -1.74 -8.16
C VAL A 120 -14.17 -2.74 -7.23
N LYS A 121 -13.57 -3.93 -7.12
CA LYS A 121 -13.95 -4.93 -6.11
C LYS A 121 -12.77 -5.22 -5.20
N TYR A 122 -13.04 -5.33 -3.92
CA TYR A 122 -12.03 -5.68 -2.92
C TYR A 122 -12.18 -7.15 -2.54
N GLU A 123 -11.13 -7.94 -2.78
CA GLU A 123 -11.12 -9.37 -2.44
C GLU A 123 -9.77 -9.76 -1.84
N GLY A 124 -9.76 -10.85 -1.08
CA GLY A 124 -8.56 -11.44 -0.52
C GLY A 124 -8.36 -11.12 0.95
N ASP A 125 -7.34 -11.76 1.51
CA ASP A 125 -6.91 -11.56 2.89
C ASP A 125 -5.40 -11.79 2.99
N ALA A 126 -4.63 -10.72 2.82
CA ALA A 126 -3.18 -10.74 2.75
C ALA A 126 -2.57 -9.85 3.82
N VAL A 127 -1.68 -10.42 4.62
CA VAL A 127 -0.85 -9.66 5.57
C VAL A 127 0.61 -9.90 5.23
N PRO A 128 1.34 -8.88 4.76
CA PRO A 128 2.76 -9.03 4.45
C PRO A 128 3.57 -9.33 5.72
N GLU A 129 4.58 -10.17 5.60
CA GLU A 129 5.55 -10.42 6.69
C GLU A 129 6.34 -9.15 7.01
N LEU A 130 6.56 -8.31 5.99
CA LEU A 130 7.31 -7.08 6.11
C LEU A 130 6.84 -6.03 5.10
N VAL A 131 6.68 -4.79 5.55
CA VAL A 131 6.59 -3.60 4.71
C VAL A 131 7.86 -2.78 4.87
N ILE A 132 8.51 -2.42 3.76
CA ILE A 132 9.74 -1.63 3.76
C ILE A 132 9.43 -0.25 3.21
N VAL A 133 9.57 0.77 4.02
CA VAL A 133 9.41 2.17 3.64
C VAL A 133 10.80 2.79 3.51
N ASP A 134 11.23 2.99 2.27
CA ASP A 134 12.54 3.56 1.93
C ASP A 134 12.36 4.99 1.43
N TYR A 135 12.90 5.95 2.17
CA TYR A 135 12.73 7.36 1.85
C TYR A 135 13.46 7.78 0.57
N GLU A 136 14.60 7.15 0.24
CA GLU A 136 15.31 7.44 -1.01
C GLU A 136 14.53 6.92 -2.22
N LEU A 137 13.88 5.77 -2.08
CA LEU A 137 12.99 5.26 -3.11
C LEU A 137 11.80 6.23 -3.34
N PHE A 138 11.20 6.76 -2.28
CA PHE A 138 10.14 7.76 -2.40
C PHE A 138 10.63 9.03 -3.11
N ARG A 139 11.80 9.55 -2.73
CA ARG A 139 12.40 10.75 -3.34
C ARG A 139 12.76 10.56 -4.81
N SER A 140 12.94 9.32 -5.27
CA SER A 140 13.17 9.02 -6.68
C SER A 140 11.91 9.20 -7.56
N ALA A 141 10.72 9.27 -6.95
CA ALA A 141 9.46 9.46 -7.66
C ALA A 141 9.18 10.96 -7.93
N PRO A 142 8.37 11.29 -8.95
CA PRO A 142 7.93 12.66 -9.18
C PRO A 142 7.25 13.27 -7.95
N ALA A 143 7.61 14.51 -7.59
CA ALA A 143 7.09 15.18 -6.39
C ALA A 143 5.54 15.19 -6.27
N PRO A 144 4.73 15.35 -7.35
CA PRO A 144 3.28 15.25 -7.24
C PRO A 144 2.80 13.87 -6.76
N MET A 145 3.50 12.79 -7.08
CA MET A 145 3.15 11.45 -6.62
C MET A 145 3.43 11.24 -5.12
N ILE A 146 4.43 11.95 -4.59
CA ILE A 146 4.75 11.91 -3.15
C ILE A 146 3.66 12.63 -2.35
N THR A 147 3.17 13.76 -2.84
CA THR A 147 2.14 14.54 -2.16
C THR A 147 0.71 14.02 -2.38
N SER A 148 0.50 13.12 -3.35
CA SER A 148 -0.84 12.58 -3.65
C SER A 148 -1.46 11.80 -2.49
N GLY A 149 -0.65 11.19 -1.61
CA GLY A 149 -1.14 10.52 -0.40
C GLY A 149 -1.88 11.42 0.58
N ILE A 150 -1.62 12.74 0.54
CA ILE A 150 -2.44 13.71 1.28
C ILE A 150 -3.90 13.63 0.81
N GLY A 151 -4.12 13.54 -0.52
CA GLY A 151 -5.45 13.41 -1.10
C GLY A 151 -6.16 12.12 -0.69
N ASP A 152 -5.44 11.03 -0.58
CA ASP A 152 -5.97 9.74 -0.14
C ASP A 152 -6.50 9.81 1.31
N ILE A 153 -5.75 10.38 2.24
CA ILE A 153 -6.19 10.58 3.63
C ILE A 153 -7.37 11.55 3.70
N LEU A 154 -7.36 12.62 2.89
CA LEU A 154 -8.49 13.55 2.80
C LEU A 154 -9.75 12.87 2.27
N SER A 155 -9.62 11.95 1.30
CA SER A 155 -10.76 11.21 0.76
C SER A 155 -11.42 10.32 1.81
N CYS A 156 -10.66 9.71 2.69
CA CYS A 156 -11.18 8.95 3.83
C CYS A 156 -12.01 9.83 4.78
N HIS A 157 -11.58 11.08 4.99
CA HIS A 157 -12.37 12.03 5.79
C HIS A 157 -13.72 12.37 5.12
N THR A 158 -13.72 12.66 3.82
CA THR A 158 -14.97 12.98 3.10
C THR A 158 -15.89 11.78 3.00
N ALA A 159 -15.35 10.56 2.90
CA ALA A 159 -16.13 9.33 2.84
C ALA A 159 -17.05 9.13 4.06
N TRP A 160 -16.70 9.66 5.24
CA TRP A 160 -17.57 9.63 6.41
C TRP A 160 -18.85 10.43 6.23
N PHE A 161 -18.79 11.57 5.56
CA PHE A 161 -19.96 12.37 5.25
C PHE A 161 -20.85 11.67 4.22
N ASP A 162 -20.24 11.07 3.20
CA ASP A 162 -20.95 10.32 2.19
C ASP A 162 -21.65 9.10 2.80
N TRP A 163 -20.98 8.38 3.69
CA TRP A 163 -21.55 7.23 4.40
C TRP A 163 -22.69 7.65 5.32
N LYS A 164 -22.51 8.73 6.09
CA LYS A 164 -23.58 9.28 6.92
C LYS A 164 -24.81 9.63 6.08
N TYR A 165 -24.60 10.31 4.96
CA TYR A 165 -25.68 10.67 4.05
C TYR A 165 -26.37 9.42 3.47
N ALA A 166 -25.61 8.41 3.04
CA ALA A 166 -26.17 7.15 2.57
C ALA A 166 -27.02 6.44 3.64
N HIS A 167 -26.52 6.45 4.89
CA HIS A 167 -27.27 5.91 6.05
C HIS A 167 -28.60 6.65 6.27
N GLU A 168 -28.57 7.98 6.32
CA GLU A 168 -29.77 8.80 6.47
C GLU A 168 -30.81 8.60 5.35
N GLN A 169 -30.35 8.17 4.15
CA GLN A 169 -31.19 7.81 3.02
C GLN A 169 -31.58 6.32 2.97
N GLY A 170 -31.20 5.53 3.96
CA GLY A 170 -31.46 4.08 4.00
C GLY A 170 -30.75 3.28 2.88
N ARG A 171 -29.59 3.74 2.43
CA ARG A 171 -28.80 3.17 1.33
C ARG A 171 -27.46 2.56 1.75
N ASP A 172 -27.14 2.55 3.04
CA ASP A 172 -25.94 1.91 3.55
C ASP A 172 -26.14 0.43 3.85
N GLU A 173 -25.18 -0.39 3.46
CA GLU A 173 -25.20 -1.84 3.69
C GLU A 173 -24.60 -2.23 5.05
N PHE A 174 -23.75 -1.39 5.65
CA PHE A 174 -22.90 -1.74 6.80
C PHE A 174 -23.27 -1.04 8.11
N GLY A 175 -24.23 -0.11 8.07
CA GLY A 175 -24.65 0.69 9.23
C GLY A 175 -23.63 1.78 9.62
N TRP A 176 -24.12 2.97 9.88
CA TRP A 176 -23.34 4.12 10.29
C TRP A 176 -22.76 3.97 11.70
N LYS A 177 -21.48 4.28 11.89
CA LYS A 177 -20.78 4.26 13.20
C LYS A 177 -20.46 5.69 13.63
N PRO A 178 -21.16 6.27 14.63
CA PRO A 178 -21.02 7.69 15.01
C PRO A 178 -19.67 8.11 15.58
N SER A 179 -18.86 7.18 16.09
CA SER A 179 -17.56 7.48 16.72
C SER A 179 -16.47 7.93 15.74
N ASP A 180 -16.65 7.66 14.47
CA ASP A 180 -15.60 7.76 13.47
C ASP A 180 -15.32 9.19 12.96
N PRO A 181 -16.29 10.15 12.94
CA PRO A 181 -16.00 11.54 12.59
C PRO A 181 -14.96 12.24 13.47
N GLU A 182 -14.93 11.95 14.76
CA GLU A 182 -13.96 12.56 15.69
C GLU A 182 -12.54 12.03 15.46
N ILE A 183 -12.44 10.77 15.12
CA ILE A 183 -11.18 10.11 14.76
C ILE A 183 -10.64 10.70 13.46
N SER A 184 -11.51 10.87 12.48
CA SER A 184 -11.17 11.46 11.19
C SER A 184 -10.64 12.89 11.34
N LYS A 185 -11.23 13.73 12.22
CA LYS A 185 -10.72 15.06 12.54
C LYS A 185 -9.32 15.03 13.14
N THR A 186 -9.03 14.02 13.97
CA THR A 186 -7.69 13.84 14.55
C THR A 186 -6.66 13.59 13.45
N TYR A 187 -6.95 12.70 12.48
CA TYR A 187 -6.07 12.44 11.36
C TYR A 187 -5.86 13.66 10.46
N LEU A 188 -6.90 14.48 10.23
CA LEU A 188 -6.76 15.73 9.49
C LEU A 188 -5.83 16.71 10.17
N LYS A 189 -5.92 16.84 11.50
CA LYS A 189 -5.02 17.70 12.24
C LYS A 189 -3.57 17.20 12.13
N GLU A 190 -3.35 15.91 12.34
CA GLU A 190 -2.03 15.32 12.22
C GLU A 190 -1.46 15.44 10.80
N LEU A 191 -2.30 15.31 9.78
CA LEU A 191 -1.93 15.54 8.39
C LEU A 191 -1.51 17.00 8.15
N ALA A 192 -2.26 17.95 8.68
CA ALA A 192 -1.93 19.37 8.58
C ALA A 192 -0.60 19.70 9.29
N ASP A 193 -0.35 19.11 10.45
CA ASP A 193 0.87 19.31 11.23
C ASP A 193 2.11 18.75 10.49
N CYS A 194 1.99 17.65 9.77
CA CYS A 194 3.12 17.04 9.04
C CYS A 194 3.23 17.51 7.57
N ALA A 195 2.25 18.22 7.03
CA ALA A 195 2.22 18.66 5.62
C ALA A 195 3.48 19.44 5.18
N PRO A 196 4.07 20.36 5.98
CA PRO A 196 5.32 21.02 5.62
C PRO A 196 6.48 20.02 5.42
N GLY A 197 6.59 19.03 6.28
CA GLY A 197 7.59 17.96 6.18
C GLY A 197 7.38 17.05 4.95
N ILE A 198 6.12 16.72 4.64
CA ILE A 198 5.78 15.96 3.43
C ILE A 198 6.17 16.75 2.17
N LYS A 199 5.83 18.04 2.12
CA LYS A 199 6.19 18.92 1.00
C LYS A 199 7.70 19.04 0.83
N ALA A 200 8.44 19.14 1.94
CA ALA A 200 9.90 19.19 1.95
C ALA A 200 10.56 17.80 1.80
N GLN A 201 9.77 16.74 1.76
CA GLN A 201 10.21 15.33 1.67
C GLN A 201 11.22 14.95 2.76
N THR A 202 11.03 15.47 3.97
CA THR A 202 11.85 15.06 5.12
C THR A 202 11.53 13.62 5.54
N ASP A 203 12.49 12.92 6.13
CA ASP A 203 12.28 11.56 6.63
C ASP A 203 11.09 11.49 7.59
N ASP A 204 11.00 12.44 8.52
CA ASP A 204 9.88 12.52 9.48
C ASP A 204 8.53 12.78 8.80
N GLY A 205 8.50 13.68 7.80
CA GLY A 205 7.28 13.96 7.03
C GLY A 205 6.80 12.75 6.24
N LEU A 206 7.71 12.07 5.55
CA LEU A 206 7.40 10.86 4.77
C LEU A 206 6.99 9.69 5.69
N LYS A 207 7.69 9.50 6.81
CA LYS A 207 7.33 8.51 7.82
C LYS A 207 5.93 8.76 8.36
N ARG A 208 5.63 10.01 8.75
CA ARG A 208 4.33 10.35 9.32
C ARG A 208 3.19 10.15 8.32
N LEU A 209 3.40 10.46 7.04
CA LEU A 209 2.42 10.17 5.99
C LEU A 209 2.12 8.67 5.90
N MET A 210 3.15 7.83 5.92
CA MET A 210 2.96 6.37 5.88
C MET A 210 2.30 5.81 7.15
N GLU A 211 2.59 6.39 8.32
CA GLU A 211 1.90 6.04 9.56
C GLU A 211 0.42 6.41 9.51
N LEU A 212 0.09 7.58 8.93
CA LEU A 212 -1.31 7.98 8.71
C LEU A 212 -2.02 7.04 7.74
N HIS A 213 -1.40 6.66 6.63
CA HIS A 213 -1.95 5.64 5.72
C HIS A 213 -2.22 4.32 6.44
N ARG A 214 -1.28 3.85 7.25
CA ARG A 214 -1.46 2.62 8.04
C ARG A 214 -2.64 2.74 8.99
N ASP A 215 -2.74 3.85 9.72
CA ASP A 215 -3.74 4.03 10.76
C ASP A 215 -5.14 4.27 10.16
N VAL A 216 -5.24 4.96 9.03
CA VAL A 216 -6.49 5.22 8.31
C VAL A 216 -6.92 3.98 7.54
N GLY A 217 -6.02 3.35 6.79
CA GLY A 217 -6.30 2.14 5.99
C GLY A 217 -6.82 0.99 6.85
N TRP A 218 -6.20 0.75 7.99
CA TRP A 218 -6.67 -0.25 8.95
C TRP A 218 -8.12 -0.01 9.38
N ARG A 219 -8.50 1.23 9.66
CA ARG A 219 -9.85 1.57 10.13
C ARG A 219 -10.93 1.56 9.07
N CYS A 220 -10.59 1.88 7.84
CA CYS A 220 -11.54 1.85 6.74
C CYS A 220 -11.91 0.41 6.32
N HIS A 221 -11.14 -0.59 6.73
CA HIS A 221 -11.32 -1.99 6.34
C HIS A 221 -11.68 -2.94 7.49
N GLU A 222 -11.81 -2.45 8.72
CA GLU A 222 -12.36 -3.16 9.89
C GLU A 222 -13.80 -2.70 10.24
#